data_7beff3f17f0b59d62957342af64fc86e
#
_entry.id   7beff3f17f0b59d62957342af64fc86e
#
_cell.length_a   1.000
_cell.length_b   1.000
_cell.length_c   1.000
_cell.angle_alpha   90.00
_cell.angle_beta   90.00
_cell.angle_gamma   90.00
#
_symmetry.space_group_name_H-M   'P 1'
#
loop_
_entity.id
_entity.type
_entity.pdbx_description
1 polymer ?
#
loop_
_entity_poly.entity_id
_entity_poly.type
_entity_poly.pdbx_seq_one_letter_code
_entity_poly.pdbx_strand_id
1 'polypeptide(L)'
;MSEKLKLALEQLFGIASLFIGIVLITKAYNLGAIVISLIIGLSIGTIVEIDNHLNSIIFRINKKLLLKDNSVELDQFSTLIVLFSFSSSGILGAMTEAVSNDSSILLYKAILDLFTAIVFSSKLGLRVSLIAIPQIVVQMLSFSFGKLLFSLLQGEVYGDFSATGGVIQLMVGMNILKICRTKPLNCILALVLIIPISSLWQILF
;
A
#
# COMPACT_ATOMS: atom_id res chain seq x y z
N MET A 1 6.84 22.27 14.45
CA MET A 1 7.02 20.93 15.09
C MET A 1 8.51 20.65 15.16
N SER A 2 9.01 20.13 16.31
CA SER A 2 10.46 19.87 16.44
C SER A 2 10.89 18.71 15.53
N GLU A 3 12.12 18.80 14.97
CA GLU A 3 12.67 17.71 14.12
C GLU A 3 12.74 16.37 14.87
N LYS A 4 12.97 16.41 16.21
CA LYS A 4 12.95 15.21 17.06
C LYS A 4 11.58 14.52 17.08
N LEU A 5 10.50 15.30 17.20
CA LEU A 5 9.14 14.73 17.22
C LEU A 5 8.79 14.12 15.84
N LYS A 6 9.21 14.76 14.77
CA LYS A 6 9.00 14.27 13.42
C LYS A 6 9.69 12.93 13.17
N LEU A 7 10.97 12.82 13.55
CA LEU A 7 11.71 11.56 13.45
C LEU A 7 11.06 10.46 14.30
N ALA A 8 10.64 10.78 15.53
CA ALA A 8 9.96 9.81 16.39
C ALA A 8 8.65 9.31 15.77
N LEU A 9 7.86 10.19 15.15
CA LEU A 9 6.62 9.82 14.46
C LEU A 9 6.90 8.98 13.20
N GLU A 10 7.90 9.33 12.40
CA GLU A 10 8.30 8.52 11.23
C GLU A 10 8.71 7.10 11.66
N GLN A 11 9.50 6.98 12.75
CA GLN A 11 9.87 5.67 13.31
C GLN A 11 8.65 4.89 13.81
N LEU A 12 7.74 5.54 14.53
CA LEU A 12 6.52 4.90 15.00
C LEU A 12 5.66 4.39 13.85
N PHE A 13 5.54 5.15 12.75
CA PHE A 13 4.81 4.73 11.56
C PHE A 13 5.45 3.52 10.89
N GLY A 14 6.77 3.49 10.79
CA GLY A 14 7.49 2.32 10.29
C GLY A 14 7.24 1.08 11.15
N ILE A 15 7.31 1.21 12.47
CA ILE A 15 7.05 0.11 13.42
C ILE A 15 5.58 -0.35 13.31
N ALA A 16 4.62 0.58 13.26
CA ALA A 16 3.20 0.25 13.11
C ALA A 16 2.93 -0.48 11.79
N SER A 17 3.59 -0.06 10.71
CA SER A 17 3.50 -0.74 9.41
C SER A 17 4.04 -2.17 9.47
N LEU A 18 5.17 -2.39 10.16
CA LEU A 18 5.70 -3.75 10.40
C LEU A 18 4.73 -4.59 11.21
N PHE A 19 4.16 -4.03 12.28
CA PHE A 19 3.20 -4.73 13.12
C PHE A 19 1.96 -5.18 12.33
N ILE A 20 1.37 -4.29 11.53
CA ILE A 20 0.24 -4.63 10.65
C ILE A 20 0.64 -5.74 9.67
N GLY A 21 1.82 -5.64 9.05
CA GLY A 21 2.32 -6.65 8.13
C GLY A 21 2.44 -8.02 8.79
N ILE A 22 2.98 -8.10 10.01
CA ILE A 22 3.09 -9.34 10.79
C ILE A 22 1.70 -9.93 11.06
N VAL A 23 0.75 -9.11 11.53
CA VAL A 23 -0.63 -9.55 11.82
C VAL A 23 -1.31 -10.12 10.57
N LEU A 24 -1.07 -9.52 9.40
CA LEU A 24 -1.64 -10.03 8.14
C LEU A 24 -1.00 -11.35 7.71
N ILE A 25 0.31 -11.51 7.92
CA ILE A 25 1.06 -12.75 7.58
C ILE A 25 0.57 -13.93 8.43
N THR A 26 0.10 -13.72 9.65
CA THR A 26 -0.45 -14.82 10.47
C THR A 26 -1.69 -15.48 9.88
N LYS A 27 -2.31 -14.88 8.88
CA LYS A 27 -3.45 -15.43 8.15
C LYS A 27 -3.05 -16.39 7.01
N ALA A 28 -1.75 -16.62 6.79
CA ALA A 28 -1.24 -17.48 5.72
C ALA A 28 -1.63 -18.95 5.90
N TYR A 29 -2.05 -19.59 4.83
CA TYR A 29 -2.27 -21.02 4.74
C TYR A 29 -1.21 -21.70 3.88
N ASN A 30 -0.99 -21.21 2.65
CA ASN A 30 -0.13 -21.83 1.65
C ASN A 30 1.13 -20.99 1.40
N LEU A 31 2.17 -21.17 2.22
CA LEU A 31 3.42 -20.39 2.12
C LEU A 31 4.05 -20.47 0.73
N GLY A 32 4.02 -21.65 0.08
CA GLY A 32 4.56 -21.84 -1.28
C GLY A 32 3.85 -20.95 -2.30
N ALA A 33 2.52 -20.91 -2.26
CA ALA A 33 1.72 -20.05 -3.15
C ALA A 33 2.05 -18.56 -2.94
N ILE A 34 2.18 -18.13 -1.69
CA ILE A 34 2.54 -16.74 -1.32
C ILE A 34 3.92 -16.38 -1.88
N VAL A 35 4.94 -17.21 -1.65
CA VAL A 35 6.30 -16.95 -2.12
C VAL A 35 6.37 -16.88 -3.65
N ILE A 36 5.72 -17.82 -4.36
CA ILE A 36 5.68 -17.84 -5.81
C ILE A 36 4.98 -16.59 -6.35
N SER A 37 3.84 -16.20 -5.78
CA SER A 37 3.12 -15.00 -6.21
C SER A 37 3.95 -13.73 -6.02
N LEU A 38 4.69 -13.62 -4.92
CA LEU A 38 5.58 -12.49 -4.64
C LEU A 38 6.76 -12.44 -5.63
N ILE A 39 7.40 -13.58 -5.92
CA ILE A 39 8.52 -13.65 -6.86
C ILE A 39 8.05 -13.25 -8.26
N ILE A 40 6.96 -13.86 -8.74
CA ILE A 40 6.45 -13.58 -10.08
C ILE A 40 5.93 -12.13 -10.16
N GLY A 41 5.17 -11.69 -9.16
CA GLY A 41 4.59 -10.34 -9.11
C GLY A 41 5.65 -9.25 -9.08
N LEU A 42 6.69 -9.42 -8.23
CA LEU A 42 7.83 -8.49 -8.18
C LEU A 42 8.61 -8.49 -9.49
N SER A 43 8.86 -9.67 -10.08
CA SER A 43 9.62 -9.79 -11.33
C SER A 43 8.91 -9.07 -12.47
N ILE A 44 7.62 -9.34 -12.68
CA ILE A 44 6.81 -8.69 -13.71
C ILE A 44 6.71 -7.19 -13.42
N GLY A 45 6.39 -6.79 -12.19
CA GLY A 45 6.24 -5.39 -11.80
C GLY A 45 7.53 -4.59 -11.97
N THR A 46 8.69 -5.23 -11.78
CA THR A 46 9.99 -4.61 -12.02
C THR A 46 10.31 -4.47 -13.50
N ILE A 47 10.00 -5.48 -14.32
CA ILE A 47 10.17 -5.43 -15.79
C ILE A 47 9.28 -4.36 -16.40
N VAL A 48 8.03 -4.27 -15.95
CA VAL A 48 7.05 -3.27 -16.41
C VAL A 48 7.31 -1.90 -15.80
N GLU A 49 8.19 -1.79 -14.82
CA GLU A 49 8.51 -0.54 -14.10
C GLU A 49 7.26 0.16 -13.53
N ILE A 50 6.38 -0.59 -12.85
CA ILE A 50 5.12 -0.08 -12.29
C ILE A 50 5.37 1.15 -11.41
N ASP A 51 6.40 1.11 -10.56
CA ASP A 51 6.81 2.21 -9.69
C ASP A 51 7.07 3.49 -10.50
N ASN A 52 7.83 3.41 -11.61
CA ASN A 52 8.16 4.55 -12.44
C ASN A 52 6.93 5.08 -13.20
N HIS A 53 6.05 4.19 -13.70
CA HIS A 53 4.83 4.58 -14.38
C HIS A 53 3.86 5.31 -13.46
N LEU A 54 3.63 4.79 -12.26
CA LEU A 54 2.79 5.43 -11.25
C LEU A 54 3.35 6.79 -10.83
N ASN A 55 4.65 6.87 -10.54
CA ASN A 55 5.30 8.13 -10.22
C ASN A 55 5.16 9.17 -11.36
N SER A 56 5.27 8.74 -12.61
CA SER A 56 5.10 9.61 -13.79
C SER A 56 3.67 10.13 -13.92
N ILE A 57 2.67 9.28 -13.68
CA ILE A 57 1.24 9.69 -13.69
C ILE A 57 0.99 10.72 -12.58
N ILE A 58 1.47 10.44 -11.38
CA ILE A 58 1.32 11.31 -10.23
C ILE A 58 2.01 12.65 -10.45
N PHE A 59 3.23 12.64 -11.01
CA PHE A 59 3.94 13.86 -11.37
C PHE A 59 3.17 14.71 -12.39
N ARG A 60 2.54 14.08 -13.39
CA ARG A 60 1.68 14.79 -14.37
C ARG A 60 0.44 15.40 -13.72
N ILE A 61 -0.20 14.68 -12.80
CA ILE A 61 -1.37 15.17 -12.03
C ILE A 61 -0.95 16.36 -11.18
N ASN A 62 0.18 16.26 -10.49
CA ASN A 62 0.72 17.33 -9.65
C ASN A 62 1.05 18.59 -10.44
N LYS A 63 1.69 18.45 -11.60
CA LYS A 63 2.01 19.57 -12.47
C LYS A 63 0.74 20.33 -12.93
N LYS A 64 -0.39 19.63 -13.01
CA LYS A 64 -1.69 20.22 -13.36
C LYS A 64 -2.40 20.88 -12.17
N LEU A 65 -2.24 20.33 -10.95
CA LEU A 65 -2.92 20.79 -9.74
C LEU A 65 -2.14 21.87 -8.98
N LEU A 66 -0.80 21.84 -9.05
CA LEU A 66 0.09 22.73 -8.31
C LEU A 66 0.77 23.69 -9.29
N LEU A 67 0.11 24.82 -9.53
CA LEU A 67 0.66 25.93 -10.25
C LEU A 67 1.87 26.53 -9.50
N LYS A 68 3.03 26.52 -10.16
CA LYS A 68 4.14 27.45 -9.95
C LYS A 68 4.99 27.39 -8.68
N ASP A 69 5.40 26.27 -8.09
CA ASP A 69 6.42 26.35 -7.05
C ASP A 69 7.42 25.18 -7.03
N ASN A 70 8.61 25.50 -6.55
CA ASN A 70 9.82 24.71 -6.30
C ASN A 70 9.77 23.19 -6.57
N SER A 71 10.68 22.71 -7.40
CA SER A 71 10.83 21.31 -7.80
C SER A 71 10.92 20.32 -6.59
N VAL A 72 11.47 20.76 -5.48
CA VAL A 72 11.64 19.94 -4.24
C VAL A 72 10.30 19.71 -3.54
N GLU A 73 9.42 20.71 -3.49
CA GLU A 73 8.08 20.56 -2.90
C GLU A 73 7.19 19.67 -3.75
N LEU A 74 7.32 19.75 -5.08
CA LEU A 74 6.61 18.89 -6.01
C LEU A 74 7.01 17.42 -5.83
N ASP A 75 8.29 17.15 -5.64
CA ASP A 75 8.80 15.79 -5.46
C ASP A 75 8.32 15.18 -4.13
N GLN A 76 8.37 15.98 -3.05
CA GLN A 76 7.85 15.55 -1.74
C GLN A 76 6.33 15.30 -1.79
N PHE A 77 5.57 16.15 -2.45
CA PHE A 77 4.12 16.00 -2.59
C PHE A 77 3.77 14.77 -3.44
N SER A 78 4.51 14.53 -4.54
CA SER A 78 4.36 13.32 -5.36
C SER A 78 4.60 12.06 -4.56
N THR A 79 5.68 12.04 -3.77
CA THR A 79 6.00 10.92 -2.87
C THR A 79 4.88 10.65 -1.88
N LEU A 80 4.28 11.71 -1.32
CA LEU A 80 3.17 11.56 -0.39
C LEU A 80 1.90 10.99 -1.07
N ILE A 81 1.58 11.43 -2.29
CA ILE A 81 0.47 10.85 -3.03
C ILE A 81 0.67 9.35 -3.22
N VAL A 82 1.89 8.91 -3.62
CA VAL A 82 2.20 7.48 -3.74
C VAL A 82 2.01 6.78 -2.40
N LEU A 83 2.59 7.32 -1.34
CA LEU A 83 2.58 6.72 -0.02
C LEU A 83 1.15 6.55 0.52
N PHE A 84 0.31 7.58 0.38
CA PHE A 84 -1.06 7.57 0.91
C PHE A 84 -2.02 6.76 0.01
N SER A 85 -1.96 6.99 -1.31
CA SER A 85 -2.96 6.43 -2.23
C SER A 85 -2.67 4.99 -2.63
N PHE A 86 -1.38 4.66 -2.86
CA PHE A 86 -0.96 3.35 -3.34
C PHE A 86 -0.31 2.48 -2.26
N SER A 87 -0.58 2.77 -0.98
CA SER A 87 -0.12 1.90 0.10
C SER A 87 -0.83 0.54 0.03
N SER A 88 -0.07 -0.53 0.29
CA SER A 88 -0.64 -1.89 0.37
C SER A 88 -1.76 -2.01 1.40
N SER A 89 -1.63 -1.31 2.55
CA SER A 89 -2.69 -1.26 3.57
C SER A 89 -3.97 -0.58 3.09
N GLY A 90 -3.87 0.44 2.24
CA GLY A 90 -5.05 1.09 1.66
C GLY A 90 -5.78 0.20 0.67
N ILE A 91 -5.03 -0.44 -0.23
CA ILE A 91 -5.57 -1.34 -1.24
C ILE A 91 -6.15 -2.58 -0.57
N LEU A 92 -5.36 -3.26 0.27
CA LEU A 92 -5.79 -4.45 0.98
C LEU A 92 -6.96 -4.14 1.92
N GLY A 93 -6.91 -3.03 2.66
CA GLY A 93 -7.98 -2.63 3.57
C GLY A 93 -9.31 -2.40 2.85
N ALA A 94 -9.29 -1.72 1.69
CA ALA A 94 -10.48 -1.51 0.89
C ALA A 94 -11.02 -2.82 0.30
N MET A 95 -10.16 -3.73 -0.14
CA MET A 95 -10.56 -5.06 -0.61
C MET A 95 -11.11 -5.93 0.53
N THR A 96 -10.48 -5.91 1.71
CA THR A 96 -10.95 -6.62 2.91
C THR A 96 -12.33 -6.13 3.33
N GLU A 97 -12.54 -4.82 3.38
CA GLU A 97 -13.85 -4.22 3.68
C GLU A 97 -14.91 -4.70 2.68
N ALA A 98 -14.56 -4.75 1.39
CA ALA A 98 -15.49 -5.20 0.35
C ALA A 98 -15.87 -6.68 0.46
N VAL A 99 -14.96 -7.53 0.96
CA VAL A 99 -15.13 -8.99 1.04
C VAL A 99 -15.71 -9.43 2.37
N SER A 100 -15.22 -8.89 3.49
CA SER A 100 -15.53 -9.37 4.83
C SER A 100 -16.24 -8.35 5.74
N ASN A 101 -16.50 -7.12 5.25
CA ASN A 101 -17.00 -5.98 6.04
C ASN A 101 -16.10 -5.67 7.26
N ASP A 102 -14.79 -5.94 7.15
CA ASP A 102 -13.80 -5.67 8.20
C ASP A 102 -13.04 -4.38 7.86
N SER A 103 -13.41 -3.28 8.50
CA SER A 103 -12.81 -1.95 8.33
C SER A 103 -11.51 -1.77 9.12
N SER A 104 -11.06 -2.76 9.89
CA SER A 104 -9.94 -2.61 10.83
C SER A 104 -8.69 -2.06 10.17
N ILE A 105 -8.31 -2.58 8.98
CA ILE A 105 -7.12 -2.14 8.25
C ILE A 105 -7.27 -0.69 7.77
N LEU A 106 -8.46 -0.31 7.28
CA LEU A 106 -8.74 1.07 6.85
C LEU A 106 -8.70 2.05 8.03
N LEU A 107 -9.20 1.65 9.20
CA LEU A 107 -9.16 2.47 10.41
C LEU A 107 -7.72 2.70 10.88
N TYR A 108 -6.90 1.64 10.93
CA TYR A 108 -5.48 1.79 11.25
C TYR A 108 -4.77 2.71 10.25
N LYS A 109 -5.04 2.51 8.96
CA LYS A 109 -4.50 3.37 7.92
C LYS A 109 -4.95 4.82 8.10
N ALA A 110 -6.22 5.08 8.36
CA ALA A 110 -6.73 6.43 8.55
C ALA A 110 -6.04 7.16 9.71
N ILE A 111 -5.79 6.44 10.81
CA ILE A 111 -5.03 6.99 11.94
C ILE A 111 -3.59 7.34 11.52
N LEU A 112 -2.89 6.41 10.86
CA LEU A 112 -1.52 6.64 10.39
C LEU A 112 -1.46 7.80 9.38
N ASP A 113 -2.40 7.85 8.44
CA ASP A 113 -2.49 8.91 7.43
C ASP A 113 -2.75 10.27 8.08
N LEU A 114 -3.64 10.34 9.09
CA LEU A 114 -3.93 11.58 9.81
C LEU A 114 -2.66 12.15 10.47
N PHE A 115 -1.94 11.33 11.23
CA PHE A 115 -0.71 11.78 11.88
C PHE A 115 0.38 12.14 10.87
N THR A 116 0.53 11.35 9.82
CA THR A 116 1.46 11.64 8.73
C THR A 116 1.11 12.96 8.04
N ALA A 117 -0.17 13.21 7.76
CA ALA A 117 -0.64 14.46 7.17
C ALA A 117 -0.35 15.67 8.08
N ILE A 118 -0.53 15.55 9.40
CA ILE A 118 -0.17 16.59 10.37
C ILE A 118 1.33 16.91 10.30
N VAL A 119 2.18 15.87 10.24
CA VAL A 119 3.64 16.03 10.14
C VAL A 119 4.01 16.78 8.86
N PHE A 120 3.48 16.35 7.73
CA PHE A 120 3.84 16.94 6.44
C PHE A 120 3.15 18.29 6.18
N SER A 121 2.02 18.57 6.80
CA SER A 121 1.36 19.88 6.70
C SER A 121 2.24 21.02 7.23
N SER A 122 3.17 20.73 8.14
CA SER A 122 4.13 21.70 8.62
C SER A 122 5.10 22.20 7.54
N LYS A 123 5.30 21.43 6.46
CA LYS A 123 6.15 21.79 5.30
C LYS A 123 5.35 22.21 4.08
N LEU A 124 4.30 21.48 3.77
CA LEU A 124 3.49 21.62 2.55
C LEU A 124 2.18 22.41 2.76
N GLY A 125 1.92 22.82 4.00
CA GLY A 125 0.70 23.56 4.35
C GLY A 125 -0.56 22.73 4.06
N LEU A 126 -1.67 23.44 3.78
CA LEU A 126 -2.97 22.84 3.48
C LEU A 126 -3.00 22.03 2.17
N ARG A 127 -1.95 22.10 1.34
CA ARG A 127 -1.86 21.31 0.10
C ARG A 127 -1.90 19.81 0.36
N VAL A 128 -1.48 19.36 1.57
CA VAL A 128 -1.55 17.95 1.99
C VAL A 128 -2.99 17.41 1.91
N SER A 129 -4.01 18.24 2.13
CA SER A 129 -5.40 17.81 2.04
C SER A 129 -5.82 17.38 0.62
N LEU A 130 -5.15 17.88 -0.42
CA LEU A 130 -5.43 17.49 -1.81
C LEU A 130 -5.07 16.02 -2.09
N ILE A 131 -4.23 15.41 -1.26
CA ILE A 131 -3.85 13.99 -1.36
C ILE A 131 -5.07 13.09 -1.12
N ALA A 132 -6.06 13.55 -0.36
CA ALA A 132 -7.29 12.81 -0.13
C ALA A 132 -8.04 12.45 -1.42
N ILE A 133 -7.95 13.28 -2.46
CA ILE A 133 -8.64 13.05 -3.73
C ILE A 133 -8.13 11.76 -4.42
N PRO A 134 -6.85 11.64 -4.79
CA PRO A 134 -6.34 10.41 -5.40
C PRO A 134 -6.45 9.21 -4.45
N GLN A 135 -6.30 9.41 -3.15
CA GLN A 135 -6.45 8.33 -2.16
C GLN A 135 -7.87 7.75 -2.18
N ILE A 136 -8.91 8.59 -2.15
CA ILE A 136 -10.30 8.13 -2.22
C ILE A 136 -10.55 7.38 -3.54
N VAL A 137 -10.07 7.89 -4.67
CA VAL A 137 -10.23 7.24 -5.98
C VAL A 137 -9.61 5.83 -5.97
N VAL A 138 -8.37 5.70 -5.50
CA VAL A 138 -7.68 4.40 -5.45
C VAL A 138 -8.40 3.44 -4.50
N GLN A 139 -8.84 3.90 -3.33
CA GLN A 139 -9.57 3.05 -2.38
C GLN A 139 -10.94 2.62 -2.92
N MET A 140 -11.68 3.50 -3.60
CA MET A 140 -12.95 3.14 -4.24
C MET A 140 -12.76 2.13 -5.36
N LEU A 141 -11.70 2.27 -6.18
CA LEU A 141 -11.36 1.29 -7.20
C LEU A 141 -10.99 -0.06 -6.57
N SER A 142 -10.18 -0.04 -5.50
CA SER A 142 -9.78 -1.25 -4.77
C SER A 142 -10.98 -1.95 -4.12
N PHE A 143 -11.91 -1.19 -3.54
CA PHE A 143 -13.15 -1.70 -2.99
C PHE A 143 -14.03 -2.36 -4.06
N SER A 144 -14.19 -1.69 -5.21
CA SER A 144 -14.96 -2.22 -6.33
C SER A 144 -14.34 -3.50 -6.89
N PHE A 145 -13.00 -3.54 -6.98
CA PHE A 145 -12.24 -4.71 -7.38
C PHE A 145 -12.38 -5.86 -6.37
N GLY A 146 -12.33 -5.56 -5.06
CA GLY A 146 -12.59 -6.53 -4.00
C GLY A 146 -13.98 -7.15 -4.12
N LYS A 147 -15.02 -6.34 -4.37
CA LYS A 147 -16.37 -6.85 -4.64
C LYS A 147 -16.46 -7.77 -5.86
N LEU A 148 -15.75 -7.42 -6.94
CA LEU A 148 -15.70 -8.26 -8.13
C LEU A 148 -15.05 -9.61 -7.86
N LEU A 149 -14.03 -9.64 -7.01
CA LEU A 149 -13.30 -10.85 -6.64
C LEU A 149 -13.88 -11.58 -5.42
N PHE A 150 -14.98 -11.09 -4.86
CA PHE A 150 -15.57 -11.61 -3.62
C PHE A 150 -15.75 -13.13 -3.63
N SER A 151 -16.23 -13.71 -4.75
CA SER A 151 -16.44 -15.16 -4.88
C SER A 151 -15.13 -15.96 -4.92
N LEU A 152 -14.01 -15.33 -5.30
CA LEU A 152 -12.69 -15.95 -5.39
C LEU A 152 -11.86 -15.75 -4.12
N LEU A 153 -12.15 -14.72 -3.34
CA LEU A 153 -11.45 -14.36 -2.10
C LEU A 153 -12.18 -14.93 -0.88
N GLN A 154 -12.25 -16.26 -0.79
CA GLN A 154 -12.88 -16.95 0.34
C GLN A 154 -11.92 -17.97 0.96
N GLY A 155 -12.16 -18.31 2.23
CA GLY A 155 -11.37 -19.33 2.93
C GLY A 155 -9.87 -19.09 2.91
N GLU A 156 -9.10 -20.09 2.52
CA GLU A 156 -7.63 -20.06 2.48
C GLU A 156 -7.08 -19.06 1.47
N VAL A 157 -7.75 -18.87 0.31
CA VAL A 157 -7.35 -17.90 -0.71
C VAL A 157 -7.32 -16.48 -0.14
N TYR A 158 -8.33 -16.14 0.68
CA TYR A 158 -8.37 -14.86 1.39
C TYR A 158 -7.23 -14.74 2.41
N GLY A 159 -6.91 -15.83 3.12
CA GLY A 159 -5.78 -15.86 4.05
C GLY A 159 -4.44 -15.60 3.35
N ASP A 160 -4.19 -16.30 2.24
CA ASP A 160 -2.98 -16.15 1.43
C ASP A 160 -2.89 -14.76 0.77
N PHE A 161 -4.02 -14.23 0.29
CA PHE A 161 -4.11 -12.86 -0.20
C PHE A 161 -3.74 -11.84 0.89
N SER A 162 -4.29 -12.00 2.09
CA SER A 162 -3.98 -11.15 3.25
C SER A 162 -2.51 -11.23 3.62
N ALA A 163 -1.95 -12.43 3.66
CA ALA A 163 -0.54 -12.65 3.98
C ALA A 163 0.40 -12.07 2.92
N THR A 164 0.06 -12.21 1.64
CA THR A 164 0.80 -11.56 0.54
C THR A 164 0.83 -10.04 0.71
N GLY A 165 -0.32 -9.43 1.01
CA GLY A 165 -0.43 -8.02 1.36
C GLY A 165 0.39 -7.65 2.60
N GLY A 166 0.43 -8.55 3.60
CA GLY A 166 1.24 -8.41 4.81
C GLY A 166 2.74 -8.32 4.51
N VAL A 167 3.26 -9.16 3.61
CA VAL A 167 4.67 -9.08 3.17
C VAL A 167 4.95 -7.75 2.48
N ILE A 168 4.06 -7.29 1.60
CA ILE A 168 4.19 -5.98 0.95
C ILE A 168 4.18 -4.86 2.01
N GLN A 169 3.33 -4.97 3.03
CA GLN A 169 3.26 -4.02 4.14
C GLN A 169 4.54 -4.00 4.99
N LEU A 170 5.18 -5.16 5.21
CA LEU A 170 6.52 -5.22 5.83
C LEU A 170 7.55 -4.46 5.02
N MET A 171 7.56 -4.63 3.68
CA MET A 171 8.47 -3.88 2.81
C MET A 171 8.29 -2.37 2.96
N VAL A 172 7.04 -1.88 3.07
CA VAL A 172 6.75 -0.46 3.32
C VAL A 172 7.31 -0.02 4.67
N GLY A 173 7.05 -0.79 5.74
CA GLY A 173 7.56 -0.48 7.09
C GLY A 173 9.10 -0.43 7.14
N MET A 174 9.78 -1.38 6.51
CA MET A 174 11.25 -1.40 6.42
C MET A 174 11.80 -0.21 5.63
N ASN A 175 11.12 0.23 4.58
CA ASN A 175 11.49 1.43 3.83
C ASN A 175 11.35 2.70 4.66
N ILE A 176 10.25 2.84 5.41
CA ILE A 176 10.03 4.00 6.31
C ILE A 176 11.13 4.06 7.37
N LEU A 177 11.51 2.92 7.94
CA LEU A 177 12.57 2.79 8.93
C LEU A 177 13.98 2.88 8.31
N LYS A 178 14.09 2.97 6.98
CA LYS A 178 15.36 3.00 6.24
C LYS A 178 16.23 1.76 6.45
N ILE A 179 15.62 0.62 6.81
CA ILE A 179 16.32 -0.67 6.98
C ILE A 179 16.72 -1.23 5.62
N CYS A 180 15.85 -1.14 4.63
CA CYS A 180 16.15 -1.54 3.25
C CYS A 180 15.48 -0.57 2.26
N ARG A 181 15.84 -0.71 0.97
CA ARG A 181 15.24 0.06 -0.12
C ARG A 181 14.58 -0.91 -1.09
N THR A 182 13.32 -1.21 -0.84
CA THR A 182 12.51 -2.07 -1.69
C THR A 182 11.52 -1.22 -2.50
N LYS A 183 10.92 -1.83 -3.53
CA LYS A 183 9.88 -1.20 -4.35
C LYS A 183 8.54 -1.91 -4.15
N PRO A 184 7.81 -1.63 -3.04
CA PRO A 184 6.56 -2.32 -2.72
C PRO A 184 5.51 -2.24 -3.82
N LEU A 185 5.47 -1.13 -4.59
CA LEU A 185 4.54 -0.95 -5.69
C LEU A 185 4.74 -1.97 -6.81
N ASN A 186 5.99 -2.41 -7.05
CA ASN A 186 6.25 -3.45 -8.04
C ASN A 186 5.70 -4.82 -7.60
N CYS A 187 5.42 -5.02 -6.32
CA CYS A 187 4.80 -6.24 -5.80
C CYS A 187 3.27 -6.23 -5.90
N ILE A 188 2.63 -5.14 -6.34
CA ILE A 188 1.16 -5.04 -6.35
C ILE A 188 0.50 -6.14 -7.20
N LEU A 189 1.19 -6.59 -8.27
CA LEU A 189 0.73 -7.69 -9.11
C LEU A 189 0.65 -9.01 -8.34
N ALA A 190 1.44 -9.19 -7.29
CA ALA A 190 1.38 -10.39 -6.46
C ALA A 190 0.00 -10.56 -5.79
N LEU A 191 -0.69 -9.45 -5.46
CA LEU A 191 -2.05 -9.48 -4.91
C LEU A 191 -3.07 -10.03 -5.90
N VAL A 192 -2.84 -9.84 -7.18
CA VAL A 192 -3.72 -10.41 -8.22
C VAL A 192 -3.35 -11.87 -8.49
N LEU A 193 -2.05 -12.17 -8.57
CA LEU A 193 -1.53 -13.49 -8.89
C LEU A 193 -1.76 -14.51 -7.78
N ILE A 194 -1.79 -14.10 -6.50
CA ILE A 194 -2.03 -15.02 -5.40
C ILE A 194 -3.38 -15.72 -5.50
N ILE A 195 -4.40 -15.06 -6.07
CA ILE A 195 -5.75 -15.62 -6.18
C ILE A 195 -5.73 -16.92 -6.99
N PRO A 196 -5.32 -16.93 -8.29
CA PRO A 196 -5.26 -18.18 -9.06
C PRO A 196 -4.19 -19.13 -8.55
N ILE A 197 -3.04 -18.63 -8.03
CA ILE A 197 -1.96 -19.50 -7.55
C ILE A 197 -2.38 -20.26 -6.29
N SER A 198 -3.01 -19.59 -5.30
CA SER A 198 -3.51 -20.24 -4.10
C SER A 198 -4.62 -21.23 -4.41
N SER A 199 -5.55 -20.87 -5.32
CA SER A 199 -6.61 -21.80 -5.76
C SER A 199 -6.04 -23.05 -6.44
N LEU A 200 -5.03 -22.90 -7.29
CA LEU A 200 -4.35 -24.03 -7.93
C LEU A 200 -3.56 -24.88 -6.91
N TRP A 201 -2.94 -24.21 -5.93
CA TRP A 201 -2.17 -24.87 -4.88
C TRP A 201 -3.03 -25.84 -4.06
N GLN A 202 -4.26 -25.44 -3.70
CA GLN A 202 -5.23 -26.28 -2.99
C GLN A 202 -5.68 -27.52 -3.79
N ILE A 203 -5.62 -27.47 -5.13
CA ILE A 203 -5.97 -28.59 -5.99
C ILE A 203 -4.82 -29.59 -6.11
N LEU A 204 -3.58 -29.09 -6.03
CA LEU A 204 -2.38 -29.90 -6.29
C LEU A 204 -1.80 -30.53 -5.03
N PHE A 205 -2.02 -29.93 -3.86
CA PHE A 205 -1.46 -30.31 -2.57
C PHE A 205 -2.51 -30.36 -1.48
#